data_b5df1cba73895550df0be9359afe826f
#
_entry.id   b5df1cba73895550df0be9359afe826f
#
_cell.length_a   1.000
_cell.length_b   1.000
_cell.length_c   1.000
_cell.angle_alpha   90.00
_cell.angle_beta   90.00
_cell.angle_gamma   90.00
#
_symmetry.space_group_name_H-M   'P 1'
#
loop_
_entity.id
_entity.type
_entity.pdbx_description
1 polymer ?
#
loop_
_entity_poly.entity_id
_entity_poly.type
_entity_poly.pdbx_seq_one_letter_code
_entity_poly.pdbx_strand_id
1 'polypeptide(L)' 'MAFSPDGKFLASGSFDKCVHIWSTQTGKLVHSYKGTGGIFEVCWNSRGDKVGASASDGTVFVLDLRK' A
#
# COMPACT_ATOMS: atom_id res chain seq x y z
N MET A 1 0.75 7.06 4.39
CA MET A 1 -0.54 6.34 4.42
C MET A 1 -1.51 6.94 3.42
N ALA A 2 -2.32 6.11 2.79
CA ALA A 2 -3.31 6.59 1.82
C ALA A 2 -4.56 5.71 1.85
N PHE A 3 -5.73 6.33 1.84
CA PHE A 3 -6.99 5.61 1.70
C PHE A 3 -7.27 5.31 0.24
N SER A 4 -7.93 4.18 -0.02
CA SER A 4 -8.42 3.90 -1.37
C SER A 4 -9.49 4.91 -1.76
N PRO A 5 -9.75 5.11 -3.08
CA PRO A 5 -10.75 6.09 -3.52
C PRO A 5 -12.16 5.83 -3.00
N ASP A 6 -12.50 4.57 -2.74
CA ASP A 6 -13.81 4.20 -2.18
C ASP A 6 -13.83 4.17 -0.65
N GLY A 7 -12.70 4.46 0.00
CA GLY A 7 -12.57 4.48 1.44
C GLY A 7 -12.55 3.12 2.12
N LYS A 8 -12.55 2.02 1.38
CA LYS A 8 -12.62 0.67 1.95
C LYS A 8 -11.30 0.14 2.45
N PHE A 9 -10.19 0.65 1.96
CA PHE A 9 -8.86 0.18 2.31
C PHE A 9 -7.94 1.34 2.66
N LEU A 10 -6.97 1.03 3.52
CA LEU A 10 -5.91 1.96 3.89
C LEU A 10 -4.57 1.29 3.59
N ALA A 11 -3.74 1.96 2.80
CA ALA A 11 -2.38 1.51 2.56
C ALA A 11 -1.43 2.29 3.46
N SER A 12 -0.53 1.59 4.13
CA SER A 12 0.51 2.22 4.94
C SER A 12 1.87 1.65 4.59
N GLY A 13 2.86 2.53 4.49
CA GLY A 13 4.25 2.16 4.28
C GLY A 13 5.04 2.34 5.55
N SER A 14 6.09 1.54 5.72
CA SER A 14 6.89 1.52 6.93
C SER A 14 8.37 1.45 6.61
N PHE A 15 9.21 1.89 7.53
CA PHE A 15 10.67 1.78 7.40
C PHE A 15 11.17 0.33 7.55
N ASP A 16 10.31 -0.60 7.96
CA ASP A 16 10.64 -2.02 7.96
C ASP A 16 10.53 -2.65 6.57
N LYS A 17 10.37 -1.83 5.53
CA LYS A 17 10.29 -2.21 4.11
C LYS A 17 8.95 -2.80 3.71
N CYS A 18 7.94 -2.71 4.56
CA CYS A 18 6.65 -3.34 4.31
C CYS A 18 5.59 -2.32 3.93
N VAL A 19 4.73 -2.71 3.01
CA VAL A 19 3.47 -2.03 2.72
C VAL A 19 2.35 -2.90 3.27
N HIS A 20 1.51 -2.32 4.09
CA HIS A 20 0.38 -3.02 4.70
C HIS A 20 -0.92 -2.45 4.16
N ILE A 21 -1.82 -3.32 3.79
CA ILE A 21 -3.15 -2.94 3.32
C ILE A 21 -4.16 -3.40 4.36
N TRP A 22 -4.91 -2.45 4.89
CA TRP A 22 -5.87 -2.67 5.97
C TRP A 22 -7.29 -2.45 5.46
N SER A 23 -8.22 -3.24 5.98
CA SER A 23 -9.64 -2.98 5.76
C SER A 23 -10.10 -1.91 6.75
N THR A 24 -10.66 -0.81 6.26
CA THR A 24 -11.18 0.25 7.13
C THR A 24 -12.48 -0.16 7.81
N GLN A 25 -13.19 -1.15 7.26
CA GLN A 25 -14.45 -1.62 7.82
C GLN A 25 -14.24 -2.56 9.01
N THR A 26 -13.21 -3.41 8.95
CA THR A 26 -12.96 -4.41 9.98
C THR A 26 -11.73 -4.11 10.83
N GLY A 27 -10.86 -3.21 10.35
CA GLY A 27 -9.59 -2.91 11.00
C GLY A 27 -8.55 -4.02 10.88
N LYS A 28 -8.81 -5.03 10.05
CA LYS A 28 -7.92 -6.17 9.90
C LYS A 28 -6.96 -5.98 8.74
N LEU A 29 -5.78 -6.57 8.87
CA LEU A 29 -4.78 -6.60 7.80
C LEU A 29 -5.28 -7.49 6.67
N VAL A 30 -5.33 -6.93 5.45
CA VAL A 30 -5.77 -7.65 4.26
C VAL A 30 -4.57 -8.21 3.51
N HIS A 31 -3.57 -7.37 3.28
CA HIS A 31 -2.34 -7.75 2.58
C HIS A 31 -1.14 -7.11 3.25
N SER A 32 -0.01 -7.78 3.12
CA SER A 32 1.27 -7.26 3.56
C SER A 32 2.29 -7.57 2.46
N TYR A 33 3.09 -6.57 2.11
CA TYR A 33 4.05 -6.67 1.01
C TYR A 33 5.40 -6.19 1.49
N LYS A 34 6.42 -7.00 1.26
CA LYS A 34 7.78 -6.62 1.62
C LYS A 34 8.52 -6.09 0.39
N GLY A 35 9.01 -4.86 0.49
CA GLY A 35 9.81 -4.24 -0.55
C GLY A 35 11.30 -4.40 -0.29
N THR A 36 12.10 -3.65 -1.05
CA THR A 36 13.56 -3.70 -0.98
C THR A 36 14.17 -2.59 -0.15
N GLY A 37 13.38 -1.58 0.20
CA GLY A 37 13.83 -0.47 1.02
C GLY A 37 12.68 0.11 1.82
N GLY A 38 12.99 1.03 2.75
CA GLY A 38 11.96 1.72 3.52
C GLY A 38 10.96 2.40 2.60
N ILE A 39 9.70 2.34 2.94
CA ILE A 39 8.64 2.88 2.09
C ILE A 39 8.40 4.34 2.46
N PHE A 40 8.55 5.24 1.49
CA PHE A 40 8.35 6.67 1.69
C PHE A 40 6.90 7.06 1.47
N GLU A 41 6.29 6.56 0.41
CA GLU A 41 4.98 7.03 0.01
C GLU A 41 4.21 5.91 -0.67
N VAL A 42 2.91 5.90 -0.44
CA VAL A 42 1.98 4.98 -1.10
C VAL A 42 0.84 5.81 -1.68
N CYS A 43 0.34 5.38 -2.83
CA CYS A 43 -0.82 6.03 -3.45
C CYS A 43 -1.66 4.99 -4.19
N TRP A 44 -2.95 5.28 -4.28
CA TRP A 44 -3.90 4.40 -4.97
C TRP A 44 -4.14 4.90 -6.38
N ASN A 45 -4.47 3.98 -7.30
CA ASN A 45 -4.96 4.40 -8.60
C ASN A 45 -6.43 4.81 -8.50
N SER A 46 -6.97 5.39 -9.60
CA SER A 46 -8.33 5.91 -9.60
C SER A 46 -9.40 4.83 -9.41
N ARG A 47 -9.08 3.58 -9.73
CA ARG A 47 -10.00 2.45 -9.55
C ARG A 47 -9.97 1.85 -8.16
N GLY A 48 -8.91 2.11 -7.40
CA GLY A 48 -8.73 1.53 -6.07
C GLY A 48 -8.31 0.07 -6.08
N ASP A 49 -7.90 -0.49 -7.21
CA ASP A 49 -7.46 -1.87 -7.32
C ASP A 49 -5.94 -2.04 -7.30
N LYS A 50 -5.20 -0.94 -7.36
CA LYS A 50 -3.74 -0.96 -7.35
C LYS A 50 -3.19 0.10 -6.43
N VAL A 51 -2.06 -0.21 -5.83
CA VAL A 51 -1.33 0.70 -4.95
C VAL A 51 0.08 0.85 -5.49
N GLY A 52 0.51 2.10 -5.70
CA GLY A 52 1.90 2.39 -6.02
C GLY A 52 2.66 2.76 -4.75
N ALA A 53 3.89 2.31 -4.65
CA ALA A 53 4.75 2.62 -3.51
C ALA A 53 6.14 3.01 -3.98
N SER A 54 6.72 4.02 -3.35
CA SER A 54 8.11 4.41 -3.59
C SER A 54 8.96 4.08 -2.38
N ALA A 55 10.15 3.56 -2.63
CA ALA A 55 11.05 3.07 -1.59
C ALA A 55 12.30 3.93 -1.49
N SER A 56 12.97 3.84 -0.35
CA SER A 56 14.18 4.62 -0.08
C SER A 56 15.37 4.27 -0.96
N ASP A 57 15.35 3.08 -1.58
CA ASP A 57 16.42 2.66 -2.50
C ASP A 57 16.19 3.17 -3.93
N GLY A 58 15.20 4.02 -4.16
CA GLY A 58 14.88 4.57 -5.45
C GLY A 58 13.96 3.71 -6.31
N THR A 59 13.49 2.58 -5.80
CA THR A 59 12.56 1.74 -6.55
C THR A 59 11.13 2.21 -6.38
N VAL A 60 10.33 2.00 -7.44
CA VAL A 60 8.89 2.24 -7.42
C VAL A 60 8.22 0.96 -7.89
N PHE A 61 7.20 0.53 -7.17
CA PHE A 61 6.49 -0.69 -7.54
C PHE A 61 4.99 -0.52 -7.36
N VAL A 62 4.24 -1.35 -8.06
CA VAL A 62 2.78 -1.31 -8.06
C VAL A 62 2.25 -2.66 -7.59
N LEU A 63 1.34 -2.62 -6.65
CA LEU A 63 0.69 -3.81 -6.11
C LEU A 63 -0.73 -3.90 -6.65
N ASP A 64 -1.07 -5.05 -7.23
CA ASP A 64 -2.42 -5.30 -7.72
C ASP A 64 -3.18 -6.11 -6.68
N LEU A 65 -4.21 -5.51 -6.11
CA LEU A 65 -4.98 -6.11 -5.01
C LEU A 65 -6.07 -7.07 -5.49
N ARG A 66 -6.28 -7.18 -6.80
CA ARG A 66 -7.28 -8.10 -7.35
C ARG A 66 -6.78 -9.53 -7.48
N LYS A 67 -5.50 -9.72 -7.31
CA LYS A 67 -4.87 -11.03 -7.41
C LYS A 67 -4.84 -11.76 -6.08
#